data_dc15bcbef80c7b34319c7ebb04ee869a
#
_entry.id   dc15bcbef80c7b34319c7ebb04ee869a
#
_cell.length_a   1.000
_cell.length_b   1.000
_cell.length_c   1.000
_cell.angle_alpha   90.00
_cell.angle_beta   90.00
_cell.angle_gamma   90.00
#
_symmetry.space_group_name_H-M   'P 1'
#
loop_
_entity.id
_entity.type
_entity.pdbx_description
1 polymer ?
#
loop_
_entity_poly.entity_id
_entity_poly.type
_entity_poly.pdbx_seq_one_letter_code
_entity_poly.pdbx_strand_id
1 'polypeptide(L)'
;MYSSYTTLQRAQLAKQEYLDTQEVFLGVYAPGRNAALKASLQDQLHRKFLLTDSLRPEALGSAVGVLLVREDLFLMSTALSCFADALHSGADYVTSDAVFGYSGVTTLYHSQGFAACPGCALVSRELLRRCQAEARDPENPVELLTLAAKLSR
;
A
#
# COMPACT_ATOMS: atom_id res chain seq x y z
N MET A 1 -24.93 2.77 1.68
CA MET A 1 -23.57 2.36 1.28
C MET A 1 -22.86 3.43 0.48
N TYR A 2 -23.47 3.92 -0.59
CA TYR A 2 -22.85 4.98 -1.42
C TYR A 2 -22.65 6.30 -0.69
N SER A 3 -23.57 6.69 0.18
CA SER A 3 -23.43 7.93 0.96
C SER A 3 -22.24 7.89 1.92
N SER A 4 -21.99 6.74 2.55
CA SER A 4 -20.84 6.55 3.44
C SER A 4 -19.54 6.62 2.67
N TYR A 5 -19.48 5.99 1.49
CA TYR A 5 -18.28 6.03 0.63
C TYR A 5 -17.98 7.45 0.18
N THR A 6 -19.01 8.20 -0.25
CA THR A 6 -18.85 9.60 -0.64
C THR A 6 -18.33 10.47 0.49
N THR A 7 -18.83 10.23 1.71
CA THR A 7 -18.38 10.94 2.90
C THR A 7 -16.90 10.64 3.19
N LEU A 8 -16.50 9.37 3.09
CA LEU A 8 -15.11 8.96 3.26
C LEU A 8 -14.20 9.57 2.18
N GLN A 9 -14.66 9.62 0.94
CA GLN A 9 -13.92 10.26 -0.14
C GLN A 9 -13.69 11.75 0.13
N ARG A 10 -14.71 12.46 0.59
CA ARG A 10 -14.62 13.90 0.93
C ARG A 10 -13.65 14.14 2.09
N ALA A 11 -13.74 13.31 3.13
CA ALA A 11 -12.82 13.38 4.27
C ALA A 11 -11.38 13.13 3.82
N GLN A 12 -11.17 12.14 2.95
CA GLN A 12 -9.84 11.83 2.45
C GLN A 12 -9.31 12.91 1.51
N LEU A 13 -10.18 13.57 0.76
CA LEU A 13 -9.79 14.70 -0.08
C LEU A 13 -9.24 15.85 0.75
N ALA A 14 -9.88 16.17 1.87
CA ALA A 14 -9.40 17.20 2.80
C ALA A 14 -8.05 16.81 3.41
N LYS A 15 -7.87 15.55 3.78
CA LYS A 15 -6.57 15.04 4.27
C LYS A 15 -5.50 15.10 3.19
N GLN A 16 -5.85 14.83 1.93
CA GLN A 16 -4.90 14.88 0.83
C GLN A 16 -4.40 16.30 0.58
N GLU A 17 -5.21 17.32 0.74
CA GLU A 17 -4.77 18.71 0.65
C GLU A 17 -3.65 18.99 1.65
N TYR A 18 -3.78 18.46 2.86
CA TYR A 18 -2.72 18.55 3.88
C TYR A 18 -1.49 17.73 3.48
N LEU A 19 -1.69 16.48 3.03
CA LEU A 19 -0.59 15.59 2.63
C LEU A 19 0.22 16.16 1.46
N ASP A 20 -0.43 16.92 0.57
CA ASP A 20 0.24 17.55 -0.56
C ASP A 20 1.23 18.64 -0.11
N THR A 21 1.06 19.18 1.09
CA THR A 21 2.01 20.12 1.70
C THR A 21 3.18 19.42 2.39
N GLN A 22 3.09 18.11 2.58
CA GLN A 22 4.12 17.29 3.20
C GLN A 22 4.85 16.46 2.13
N GLU A 23 6.05 16.02 2.45
CA GLU A 23 6.82 15.18 1.53
C GLU A 23 6.61 13.71 1.83
N VAL A 24 5.40 13.21 1.59
CA VAL A 24 5.05 11.80 1.78
C VAL A 24 5.11 11.09 0.44
N PHE A 25 6.28 10.67 0.07
CA PHE A 25 6.55 9.99 -1.20
C PHE A 25 6.56 8.48 -0.99
N LEU A 26 5.78 7.77 -1.80
CA LEU A 26 5.61 6.32 -1.67
C LEU A 26 6.29 5.58 -2.82
N GLY A 27 6.83 4.40 -2.52
CA GLY A 27 7.16 3.42 -3.54
C GLY A 27 5.98 2.47 -3.71
N VAL A 28 5.69 2.07 -4.94
CA VAL A 28 4.67 1.05 -5.22
C VAL A 28 5.36 -0.10 -5.93
N TYR A 29 5.44 -1.23 -5.24
CA TYR A 29 6.02 -2.46 -5.76
C TYR A 29 4.92 -3.36 -6.30
N ALA A 30 4.87 -3.49 -7.62
CA ALA A 30 3.86 -4.28 -8.31
C ALA A 30 4.45 -4.81 -9.64
N PRO A 31 5.42 -5.74 -9.58
CA PRO A 31 6.18 -6.15 -10.77
C PRO A 31 5.33 -6.83 -11.83
N GLY A 32 4.32 -7.60 -11.43
CA GLY A 32 3.42 -8.30 -12.35
C GLY A 32 2.09 -7.60 -12.62
N ARG A 33 2.04 -6.27 -12.45
CA ARG A 33 0.79 -5.51 -12.54
C ARG A 33 0.06 -5.69 -13.86
N ASN A 34 -1.25 -5.94 -13.77
CA ASN A 34 -2.13 -6.03 -14.92
C ASN A 34 -2.61 -4.64 -15.39
N ALA A 35 -3.37 -4.60 -16.49
CA ALA A 35 -3.88 -3.35 -17.05
C ALA A 35 -4.84 -2.62 -16.09
N ALA A 36 -5.63 -3.35 -15.33
CA ALA A 36 -6.56 -2.76 -14.37
C ALA A 36 -5.82 -2.04 -13.23
N LEU A 37 -4.76 -2.66 -12.71
CA LEU A 37 -3.91 -2.04 -11.69
C LEU A 37 -3.21 -0.80 -12.23
N LYS A 38 -2.64 -0.87 -13.43
CA LYS A 38 -2.01 0.30 -14.09
C LYS A 38 -2.98 1.46 -14.21
N ALA A 39 -4.20 1.20 -14.69
CA ALA A 39 -5.23 2.23 -14.84
C ALA A 39 -5.61 2.83 -13.48
N SER A 40 -5.76 2.00 -12.44
CA SER A 40 -6.09 2.47 -11.10
C SER A 40 -5.00 3.33 -10.48
N LEU A 41 -3.74 3.08 -10.81
CA LEU A 41 -2.62 3.91 -10.35
C LEU A 41 -2.63 5.29 -10.99
N GLN A 42 -3.13 5.43 -12.21
CA GLN A 42 -3.26 6.72 -12.88
C GLN A 42 -4.34 7.60 -12.26
N ASP A 43 -5.31 7.01 -11.60
CA ASP A 43 -6.45 7.71 -11.01
C ASP A 43 -6.32 7.95 -9.50
N GLN A 44 -5.15 7.76 -8.93
CA GLN A 44 -4.96 7.95 -7.50
C GLN A 44 -5.01 9.43 -7.11
N LEU A 45 -5.66 9.70 -5.99
CA LEU A 45 -5.71 11.03 -5.39
C LEU A 45 -4.32 11.47 -4.93
N HIS A 46 -3.58 10.59 -4.29
CA HIS A 46 -2.19 10.84 -3.90
C HIS A 46 -1.26 10.54 -5.08
N ARG A 47 -0.58 11.59 -5.57
CA ARG A 47 0.23 11.51 -6.78
C ARG A 47 1.73 11.36 -6.54
N LYS A 48 2.16 11.51 -5.29
CA LYS A 48 3.59 11.43 -4.94
C LYS A 48 4.00 9.98 -4.72
N PHE A 49 4.17 9.24 -5.80
CA PHE A 49 4.64 7.86 -5.75
C PHE A 49 5.49 7.52 -6.98
N LEU A 50 6.30 6.49 -6.85
CA LEU A 50 7.02 5.87 -7.96
C LEU A 50 6.67 4.39 -8.04
N LEU A 51 6.61 3.87 -9.27
CA LEU A 51 6.52 2.43 -9.50
C LEU A 51 7.92 1.83 -9.49
N THR A 52 8.05 0.70 -8.81
CA THR A 52 9.31 -0.02 -8.76
C THR A 52 9.09 -1.53 -8.94
N ASP A 53 9.99 -2.18 -9.62
CA ASP A 53 10.04 -3.63 -9.74
C ASP A 53 11.12 -4.25 -8.84
N SER A 54 11.74 -3.43 -7.99
CA SER A 54 12.79 -3.85 -7.07
C SER A 54 12.54 -3.26 -5.67
N LEU A 55 12.82 -4.06 -4.65
CA LEU A 55 12.76 -3.61 -3.25
C LEU A 55 14.13 -3.16 -2.72
N ARG A 56 15.13 -3.04 -3.58
CA ARG A 56 16.44 -2.52 -3.19
C ARG A 56 16.33 -1.05 -2.79
N PRO A 57 17.08 -0.63 -1.76
CA PRO A 57 17.04 0.76 -1.31
C PRO A 57 17.32 1.78 -2.44
N GLU A 58 18.20 1.45 -3.36
CA GLU A 58 18.55 2.33 -4.50
C GLU A 58 17.36 2.56 -5.43
N ALA A 59 16.49 1.56 -5.58
CA ALA A 59 15.33 1.64 -6.45
C ALA A 59 14.19 2.45 -5.84
N LEU A 60 14.21 2.67 -4.53
CA LEU A 60 13.14 3.34 -3.80
C LEU A 60 13.31 4.86 -3.76
N GLY A 61 14.48 5.37 -4.10
CA GLY A 61 14.75 6.81 -4.11
C GLY A 61 14.44 7.45 -2.76
N SER A 62 13.62 8.50 -2.76
CA SER A 62 13.20 9.23 -1.57
C SER A 62 11.93 8.70 -0.91
N ALA A 63 11.43 7.54 -1.33
CA ALA A 63 10.22 6.96 -0.76
C ALA A 63 10.37 6.71 0.75
N VAL A 64 9.37 7.14 1.51
CA VAL A 64 9.35 6.95 2.97
C VAL A 64 8.66 5.65 3.37
N GLY A 65 8.02 4.99 2.44
CA GLY A 65 7.43 3.68 2.60
C GLY A 65 7.16 3.02 1.26
N VAL A 66 6.92 1.73 1.28
CA VAL A 66 6.68 0.93 0.09
C VAL A 66 5.38 0.17 0.23
N LEU A 67 4.51 0.32 -0.75
CA LEU A 67 3.28 -0.45 -0.88
C LEU A 67 3.54 -1.65 -1.79
N LEU A 68 3.38 -2.85 -1.24
CA LEU A 68 3.47 -4.09 -1.99
C LEU A 68 2.06 -4.50 -2.42
N VAL A 69 1.84 -4.59 -3.72
CA VAL A 69 0.50 -4.83 -4.28
C VAL A 69 0.51 -6.12 -5.09
N ARG A 70 -0.51 -6.96 -4.86
CA ARG A 70 -0.70 -8.15 -5.68
C ARG A 70 -1.05 -7.76 -7.12
N GLU A 71 -0.54 -8.52 -8.05
CA GLU A 71 -0.66 -8.26 -9.49
C GLU A 71 -2.08 -8.34 -10.04
N ASP A 72 -2.97 -9.07 -9.36
CA ASP A 72 -4.36 -9.30 -9.76
C ASP A 72 -5.35 -8.28 -9.17
N LEU A 73 -4.84 -7.25 -8.52
CA LEU A 73 -5.68 -6.23 -7.88
C LEU A 73 -5.73 -4.94 -8.69
N PHE A 74 -6.72 -4.13 -8.36
CA PHE A 74 -6.74 -2.72 -8.66
C PHE A 74 -7.03 -1.94 -7.37
N LEU A 75 -6.65 -0.67 -7.36
CA LEU A 75 -6.75 0.17 -6.17
C LEU A 75 -7.91 1.16 -6.30
N MET A 76 -8.61 1.38 -5.19
CA MET A 76 -9.56 2.49 -5.10
C MET A 76 -8.81 3.83 -5.27
N SER A 77 -9.47 4.85 -5.80
CA SER A 77 -8.84 6.15 -6.07
C SER A 77 -8.23 6.82 -4.85
N THR A 78 -8.71 6.48 -3.65
CA THR A 78 -8.22 7.01 -2.36
C THR A 78 -7.20 6.11 -1.68
N ALA A 79 -6.83 4.98 -2.27
CA ALA A 79 -6.00 3.98 -1.61
C ALA A 79 -4.63 4.54 -1.21
N LEU A 80 -3.89 5.13 -2.14
CA LEU A 80 -2.56 5.67 -1.83
C LEU A 80 -2.65 6.83 -0.84
N SER A 81 -3.70 7.64 -0.91
CA SER A 81 -3.94 8.71 0.05
C SER A 81 -4.11 8.17 1.47
N CYS A 82 -4.89 7.10 1.63
CA CYS A 82 -5.08 6.45 2.93
C CYS A 82 -3.78 5.85 3.47
N PHE A 83 -3.00 5.21 2.62
CA PHE A 83 -1.70 4.66 3.01
C PHE A 83 -0.71 5.76 3.39
N ALA A 84 -0.66 6.84 2.61
CA ALA A 84 0.20 7.98 2.90
C ALA A 84 -0.17 8.64 4.24
N ASP A 85 -1.46 8.80 4.50
CA ASP A 85 -1.96 9.35 5.75
C ASP A 85 -1.56 8.48 6.95
N ALA A 86 -1.75 7.17 6.86
CA ALA A 86 -1.37 6.23 7.90
C ALA A 86 0.14 6.28 8.18
N LEU A 87 0.95 6.30 7.13
CA LEU A 87 2.41 6.37 7.25
C LEU A 87 2.85 7.69 7.88
N HIS A 88 2.28 8.80 7.44
CA HIS A 88 2.56 10.13 7.99
C HIS A 88 2.16 10.24 9.46
N SER A 89 1.13 9.51 9.87
CA SER A 89 0.68 9.44 11.26
C SER A 89 1.53 8.51 12.15
N GLY A 90 2.56 7.90 11.60
CA GLY A 90 3.52 7.10 12.36
C GLY A 90 3.36 5.59 12.25
N ALA A 91 2.49 5.09 11.38
CA ALA A 91 2.35 3.66 11.16
C ALA A 91 3.56 3.10 10.40
N ASP A 92 4.04 1.93 10.82
CA ASP A 92 5.14 1.23 10.18
C ASP A 92 4.68 0.12 9.24
N TYR A 93 3.52 -0.47 9.53
CA TYR A 93 2.96 -1.58 8.78
C TYR A 93 1.44 -1.41 8.69
N VAL A 94 0.94 -1.32 7.47
CA VAL A 94 -0.49 -1.08 7.21
C VAL A 94 -0.97 -2.06 6.16
N THR A 95 -2.04 -2.77 6.47
CA THR A 95 -2.72 -3.64 5.51
C THR A 95 -4.08 -3.05 5.14
N SER A 96 -4.57 -3.41 3.97
CA SER A 96 -5.90 -3.00 3.53
C SER A 96 -6.87 -4.16 3.52
N ASP A 97 -8.14 -3.83 3.68
CA ASP A 97 -9.21 -4.75 3.33
C ASP A 97 -9.29 -4.89 1.81
N ALA A 98 -9.84 -5.99 1.36
CA ALA A 98 -10.03 -6.25 -0.06
C ALA A 98 -11.47 -6.65 -0.35
N VAL A 99 -11.94 -6.25 -1.51
CA VAL A 99 -13.27 -6.65 -2.01
C VAL A 99 -13.05 -7.65 -3.14
N PHE A 100 -13.63 -8.83 -3.00
CA PHE A 100 -13.56 -9.87 -4.00
C PHE A 100 -14.89 -9.94 -4.73
N GLY A 101 -14.84 -9.88 -6.06
CA GLY A 101 -15.99 -10.07 -6.92
C GLY A 101 -15.90 -11.42 -7.63
N TYR A 102 -16.97 -12.21 -7.57
CA TYR A 102 -17.08 -13.46 -8.30
C TYR A 102 -18.53 -13.67 -8.71
N SER A 103 -18.76 -13.88 -10.01
CA SER A 103 -20.11 -14.13 -10.57
C SER A 103 -21.17 -13.12 -10.11
N GLY A 104 -20.81 -11.83 -10.05
CA GLY A 104 -21.73 -10.77 -9.65
C GLY A 104 -21.92 -10.64 -8.13
N VAL A 105 -21.29 -11.48 -7.34
CA VAL A 105 -21.31 -11.38 -5.88
C VAL A 105 -20.02 -10.71 -5.42
N THR A 106 -20.16 -9.70 -4.56
CA THR A 106 -19.03 -8.98 -3.97
C THR A 106 -18.91 -9.34 -2.50
N THR A 107 -17.74 -9.77 -2.09
CA THR A 107 -17.45 -10.13 -0.70
C THR A 107 -16.32 -9.26 -0.18
N LEU A 108 -16.56 -8.60 0.96
CA LEU A 108 -15.52 -7.86 1.66
C LEU A 108 -14.71 -8.83 2.52
N TYR A 109 -13.42 -8.82 2.33
CA TYR A 109 -12.48 -9.59 3.15
C TYR A 109 -11.72 -8.64 4.06
N HIS A 110 -11.84 -8.87 5.36
CA HIS A 110 -11.10 -8.10 6.36
C HIS A 110 -9.76 -8.79 6.64
N SER A 111 -8.70 -8.03 6.58
CA SER A 111 -7.38 -8.53 6.94
C SER A 111 -7.33 -8.78 8.44
N GLN A 112 -7.09 -10.04 8.82
CA GLN A 112 -6.98 -10.44 10.23
C GLN A 112 -5.62 -11.07 10.48
N GLY A 113 -4.87 -10.47 11.40
CA GLY A 113 -3.57 -11.01 11.82
C GLY A 113 -2.46 -10.80 10.80
N PHE A 114 -1.33 -11.43 11.07
CA PHE A 114 -0.06 -11.11 10.43
C PHE A 114 0.15 -11.76 9.08
N ALA A 115 -0.45 -12.93 8.88
CA ALA A 115 -0.22 -13.72 7.68
C ALA A 115 -1.20 -13.41 6.56
N ALA A 116 -2.25 -12.67 6.86
CA ALA A 116 -3.33 -12.44 5.91
C ALA A 116 -3.23 -11.03 5.33
N CYS A 117 -2.45 -10.88 4.28
CA CYS A 117 -2.50 -9.69 3.44
C CYS A 117 -3.20 -10.06 2.14
N PRO A 118 -4.53 -9.89 2.03
CA PRO A 118 -5.26 -10.34 0.85
C PRO A 118 -4.98 -9.50 -0.38
N GLY A 119 -4.50 -8.27 -0.22
CA GLY A 119 -4.36 -7.35 -1.33
C GLY A 119 -3.05 -6.60 -1.37
N CYS A 120 -2.84 -5.74 -0.42
CA CYS A 120 -1.65 -4.91 -0.38
C CYS A 120 -1.26 -4.59 1.05
N ALA A 121 0.02 -4.31 1.23
CA ALA A 121 0.58 -3.93 2.52
C ALA A 121 1.60 -2.82 2.32
N LEU A 122 1.53 -1.81 3.16
CA LEU A 122 2.51 -0.73 3.24
C LEU A 122 3.50 -1.03 4.35
N VAL A 123 4.77 -0.89 4.06
CA VAL A 123 5.86 -1.04 5.02
C VAL A 123 6.66 0.26 5.00
N SER A 124 6.91 0.85 6.17
CA SER A 124 7.78 2.03 6.26
C SER A 124 9.20 1.67 5.80
N ARG A 125 9.92 2.68 5.31
CA ARG A 125 11.30 2.46 4.84
C ARG A 125 12.20 1.91 5.94
N GLU A 126 12.04 2.41 7.15
CA GLU A 126 12.81 1.94 8.30
C GLU A 126 12.53 0.47 8.63
N LEU A 127 11.23 0.11 8.68
CA LEU A 127 10.85 -1.28 8.94
C LEU A 127 11.31 -2.19 7.79
N LEU A 128 11.20 -1.75 6.55
CA LEU A 128 11.68 -2.51 5.40
C LEU A 128 13.19 -2.79 5.52
N ARG A 129 13.96 -1.79 5.89
CA ARG A 129 15.41 -1.95 6.09
C ARG A 129 15.72 -2.98 7.17
N ARG A 130 14.98 -2.96 8.28
CA ARG A 130 15.13 -3.95 9.35
C ARG A 130 14.78 -5.35 8.88
N CYS A 131 13.71 -5.49 8.10
CA CYS A 131 13.33 -6.77 7.51
C CYS A 131 14.40 -7.29 6.55
N GLN A 132 14.93 -6.42 5.72
CA GLN A 132 15.98 -6.80 4.75
C GLN A 132 17.27 -7.25 5.44
N ALA A 133 17.58 -6.68 6.60
CA ALA A 133 18.76 -7.10 7.38
C ALA A 133 18.60 -8.51 7.96
N GLU A 134 17.38 -8.96 8.22
CA GLU A 134 17.09 -10.29 8.77
C GLU A 134 16.67 -11.32 7.73
N ALA A 135 16.28 -10.89 6.54
CA ALA A 135 15.77 -11.77 5.50
C ALA A 135 16.87 -12.65 4.90
N ARG A 136 16.51 -13.87 4.52
CA ARG A 136 17.39 -14.74 3.74
C ARG A 136 17.54 -14.21 2.32
N ASP A 137 16.42 -13.76 1.75
CA ASP A 137 16.38 -13.09 0.46
C ASP A 137 15.78 -11.69 0.67
N PRO A 138 16.63 -10.63 0.68
CA PRO A 138 16.18 -9.26 0.93
C PRO A 138 15.23 -8.69 -0.14
N GLU A 139 15.04 -9.40 -1.24
CA GLU A 139 14.14 -8.98 -2.31
C GLU A 139 12.89 -9.88 -2.42
N ASN A 140 12.72 -10.86 -1.53
CA ASN A 140 11.53 -11.71 -1.55
C ASN A 140 10.38 -11.01 -0.81
N PRO A 141 9.33 -10.59 -1.53
CA PRO A 141 8.25 -9.83 -0.92
C PRO A 141 7.48 -10.62 0.15
N VAL A 142 7.29 -11.92 -0.03
CA VAL A 142 6.58 -12.76 0.94
C VAL A 142 7.35 -12.84 2.26
N GLU A 143 8.65 -13.07 2.19
CA GLU A 143 9.52 -13.12 3.36
C GLU A 143 9.56 -11.76 4.07
N LEU A 144 9.68 -10.68 3.31
CA LEU A 144 9.71 -9.32 3.87
C LEU A 144 8.40 -8.97 4.56
N LEU A 145 7.26 -9.32 3.99
CA LEU A 145 5.97 -9.06 4.62
C LEU A 145 5.77 -9.88 5.90
N THR A 146 6.22 -11.13 5.90
CA THR A 146 6.18 -11.97 7.10
C THR A 146 7.02 -11.37 8.22
N LEU A 147 8.23 -10.91 7.91
CA LEU A 147 9.10 -10.24 8.86
C LEU A 147 8.51 -8.90 9.31
N ALA A 148 7.95 -8.12 8.40
CA ALA A 148 7.33 -6.84 8.72
C ALA A 148 6.20 -6.99 9.74
N ALA A 149 5.32 -7.95 9.53
CA ALA A 149 4.25 -8.25 10.47
C ALA A 149 4.78 -8.63 11.86
N LYS A 150 5.88 -9.34 11.90
CA LYS A 150 6.53 -9.78 13.15
C LYS A 150 7.26 -8.65 13.86
N LEU A 151 8.01 -7.83 13.11
CA LEU A 151 8.87 -6.78 13.65
C LEU A 151 8.13 -5.46 13.92
N SER A 152 6.96 -5.26 13.36
CA SER A 152 6.17 -4.04 13.55
C SER A 152 5.56 -3.91 14.95
N ARG A 153 5.71 -4.90 15.76
CA ARG A 153 5.15 -4.94 17.12
C ARG A 153 6.06 -4.36 18.17
#